data_af7c8d87b37861494a378197209b6ab5
#
_entry.id   af7c8d87b37861494a378197209b6ab5
#
_cell.length_a   1.000
_cell.length_b   1.000
_cell.length_c   1.000
_cell.angle_alpha   90.00
_cell.angle_beta   90.00
_cell.angle_gamma   90.00
#
_symmetry.space_group_name_H-M   'P 1'
#
loop_
_entity.id
_entity.type
_entity.pdbx_description
1 polymer ?
#
loop_
_entity_poly.entity_id
_entity_poly.type
_entity_poly.pdbx_seq_one_letter_code
_entity_poly.pdbx_strand_id
1 'polypeptide(L)'
;MAEERPWLKNYPKGVPANIDPQEYPQLIDMIEEAFKKYARLPAFHSMGKELTYQQIDELSGRFGAYLRSRGLEPGDKVAIMMPNLLQYPIALFGALRAGLVLVNTNPLYTPREMKHQFSDSEAKAVIIAENFASNLQKILSETKIKTVIVTSIGELLGPLKGTLVNFVVRTVRKGVPKFNIPNSVTFKEALRRGKKFSLDRHSGKSDDVIMLQYTGGTTGVSKGAMLTNQNMVANMEQIRAVMNPFLKEREENALCPLPLYHIFAFTVNCLAMMNIGARNILVVNPRDLKSVMKEFKKFPINLVTGVNTLYNALLNHPDFSSLDFQPLKVSVGGGMAVQRSVAEKWQQVTGCPLCEGYGMTETSPVATVNPLDGTHRLGSIGLPVPSTDVRIVDEQGRTLPPEKAGEIQVKGPQVMKGYYNRPDETAKVISSDGWLSTGDVGMMENDGF
;
A
#
# COMPACT_ATOMS: atom_id res chain seq x y z
N MET A 1 14.67 31.93 7.43
CA MET A 1 14.13 32.24 6.09
C MET A 1 13.30 31.03 5.70
N ALA A 2 12.07 31.19 5.18
CA ALA A 2 11.34 30.07 4.62
C ALA A 2 12.19 29.48 3.47
N GLU A 3 12.39 28.19 3.46
CA GLU A 3 13.09 27.52 2.34
C GLU A 3 12.32 27.83 1.06
N GLU A 4 12.98 28.29 0.02
CA GLU A 4 12.37 28.51 -1.28
C GLU A 4 11.91 27.17 -1.84
N ARG A 5 10.64 27.10 -2.25
CA ARG A 5 10.02 25.93 -2.88
C ARG A 5 9.94 26.14 -4.41
N PRO A 6 11.06 26.00 -5.15
CA PRO A 6 11.10 26.31 -6.57
C PRO A 6 10.15 25.46 -7.42
N TRP A 7 9.79 24.27 -6.94
CA TRP A 7 8.89 23.32 -7.62
C TRP A 7 7.44 23.80 -7.71
N LEU A 8 6.99 24.71 -6.82
CA LEU A 8 5.58 25.13 -6.79
C LEU A 8 5.10 25.78 -8.10
N LYS A 9 5.99 26.42 -8.84
CA LYS A 9 5.67 27.02 -10.15
C LYS A 9 5.40 25.99 -11.25
N ASN A 10 5.84 24.75 -11.04
CA ASN A 10 5.69 23.62 -11.96
C ASN A 10 4.57 22.66 -11.55
N TYR A 11 3.83 22.99 -10.51
CA TYR A 11 2.66 22.17 -10.15
C TYR A 11 1.58 22.27 -11.24
N PRO A 12 0.96 21.13 -11.63
CA PRO A 12 -0.19 21.14 -12.50
C PRO A 12 -1.32 22.03 -11.95
N LYS A 13 -2.08 22.63 -12.84
CA LYS A 13 -3.24 23.46 -12.46
C LYS A 13 -4.20 22.66 -11.56
N GLY A 14 -4.51 23.19 -10.39
CA GLY A 14 -5.41 22.57 -9.42
C GLY A 14 -4.70 21.76 -8.34
N VAL A 15 -3.39 21.54 -8.43
CA VAL A 15 -2.60 20.96 -7.35
C VAL A 15 -2.22 22.07 -6.36
N PRO A 16 -2.63 21.98 -5.07
CA PRO A 16 -2.33 22.99 -4.07
C PRO A 16 -0.88 22.88 -3.59
N ALA A 17 -0.30 23.98 -3.09
CA ALA A 17 1.02 23.96 -2.46
C ALA A 17 1.05 23.18 -1.13
N ASN A 18 -0.07 23.18 -0.41
CA ASN A 18 -0.18 22.53 0.90
C ASN A 18 -1.51 21.76 1.01
N ILE A 19 -1.53 20.74 1.85
CA ILE A 19 -2.72 19.99 2.30
C ILE A 19 -2.95 20.26 3.79
N ASP A 20 -4.12 19.90 4.29
CA ASP A 20 -4.37 19.81 5.74
C ASP A 20 -4.05 18.38 6.21
N PRO A 21 -2.94 18.16 6.92
CA PRO A 21 -2.58 16.84 7.40
C PRO A 21 -3.45 16.34 8.56
N GLN A 22 -4.36 17.18 9.06
CA GLN A 22 -5.26 16.91 10.19
C GLN A 22 -6.75 16.92 9.78
N GLU A 23 -7.04 16.91 8.47
CA GLU A 23 -8.44 16.87 7.96
C GLU A 23 -9.24 15.72 8.60
N TYR A 24 -8.57 14.60 8.86
CA TYR A 24 -9.13 13.47 9.60
C TYR A 24 -8.27 13.13 10.82
N PRO A 25 -8.85 13.00 12.02
CA PRO A 25 -8.12 12.58 13.22
C PRO A 25 -7.53 11.17 13.10
N GLN A 26 -8.21 10.28 12.36
CA GLN A 26 -7.79 8.91 12.12
C GLN A 26 -7.97 8.52 10.65
N LEU A 27 -7.07 7.70 10.14
CA LEU A 27 -7.21 7.13 8.80
C LEU A 27 -8.56 6.42 8.59
N ILE A 28 -9.05 5.73 9.61
CA ILE A 28 -10.31 5.00 9.52
C ILE A 28 -11.53 5.93 9.42
N ASP A 29 -11.47 7.18 9.89
CA ASP A 29 -12.56 8.15 9.74
C ASP A 29 -12.81 8.44 8.26
N MET A 30 -11.75 8.69 7.51
CA MET A 30 -11.78 8.92 6.07
C MET A 30 -12.33 7.70 5.31
N ILE A 31 -11.92 6.50 5.71
CA ILE A 31 -12.38 5.26 5.08
C ILE A 31 -13.86 4.99 5.38
N GLU A 32 -14.33 5.27 6.60
CA GLU A 32 -15.75 5.11 6.96
C GLU A 32 -16.64 6.15 6.28
N GLU A 33 -16.12 7.34 6.01
CA GLU A 33 -16.82 8.31 5.17
C GLU A 33 -16.97 7.78 3.74
N ALA A 34 -15.90 7.22 3.14
CA ALA A 34 -15.94 6.60 1.84
C ALA A 34 -16.93 5.41 1.78
N PHE A 35 -17.00 4.58 2.83
CA PHE A 35 -17.98 3.49 2.92
C PHE A 35 -19.42 4.00 2.84
N LYS A 36 -19.73 5.09 3.52
CA LYS A 36 -21.06 5.71 3.51
C LYS A 36 -21.37 6.37 2.18
N LYS A 37 -20.42 7.18 1.69
CA LYS A 37 -20.56 8.00 0.47
C LYS A 37 -20.71 7.15 -0.79
N TYR A 38 -20.02 6.01 -0.85
CA TYR A 38 -19.95 5.14 -2.02
C TYR A 38 -20.58 3.75 -1.80
N ALA A 39 -21.42 3.60 -0.80
CA ALA A 39 -21.95 2.32 -0.30
C ALA A 39 -22.32 1.30 -1.39
N ARG A 40 -23.01 1.74 -2.45
CA ARG A 40 -23.51 0.88 -3.54
C ARG A 40 -22.49 0.62 -4.65
N LEU A 41 -21.38 1.37 -4.69
CA LEU A 41 -20.36 1.19 -5.71
C LEU A 41 -19.50 -0.05 -5.44
N PRO A 42 -18.93 -0.67 -6.49
CA PRO A 42 -17.93 -1.71 -6.32
C PRO A 42 -16.64 -1.10 -5.75
N ALA A 43 -16.13 -1.71 -4.67
CA ALA A 43 -14.88 -1.28 -4.01
C ALA A 43 -13.69 -2.14 -4.46
N PHE A 44 -13.84 -3.46 -4.37
CA PHE A 44 -12.78 -4.40 -4.72
C PHE A 44 -13.28 -5.52 -5.61
N HIS A 45 -12.52 -5.80 -6.67
CA HIS A 45 -12.72 -6.93 -7.56
C HIS A 45 -11.51 -7.87 -7.49
N SER A 46 -11.73 -9.17 -7.42
CA SER A 46 -10.68 -10.18 -7.58
C SER A 46 -11.25 -11.46 -8.17
N MET A 47 -10.57 -12.01 -9.17
CA MET A 47 -10.92 -13.30 -9.79
C MET A 47 -12.40 -13.43 -10.16
N GLY A 48 -13.05 -12.35 -10.62
CA GLY A 48 -14.46 -12.34 -11.04
C GLY A 48 -15.48 -12.26 -9.90
N LYS A 49 -15.07 -12.03 -8.68
CA LYS A 49 -15.91 -11.68 -7.53
C LYS A 49 -15.70 -10.21 -7.18
N GLU A 50 -16.79 -9.53 -6.88
CA GLU A 50 -16.80 -8.13 -6.50
C GLU A 50 -17.42 -7.95 -5.12
N LEU A 51 -16.90 -7.00 -4.34
CA LEU A 51 -17.47 -6.52 -3.09
C LEU A 51 -17.70 -5.01 -3.19
N THR A 52 -18.88 -4.57 -2.77
CA THR A 52 -19.21 -3.14 -2.69
C THR A 52 -18.59 -2.50 -1.45
N TYR A 53 -18.55 -1.16 -1.41
CA TYR A 53 -18.12 -0.40 -0.23
C TYR A 53 -18.92 -0.79 1.00
N GLN A 54 -20.24 -0.92 0.90
CA GLN A 54 -21.10 -1.39 1.99
C GLN A 54 -20.73 -2.80 2.47
N GLN A 55 -20.43 -3.72 1.53
CA GLN A 55 -20.03 -5.07 1.90
C GLN A 55 -18.68 -5.10 2.63
N ILE A 56 -17.72 -4.26 2.20
CA ILE A 56 -16.45 -4.12 2.92
C ILE A 56 -16.68 -3.54 4.30
N ASP A 57 -17.53 -2.52 4.43
CA ASP A 57 -17.93 -1.93 5.72
C ASP A 57 -18.48 -2.98 6.68
N GLU A 58 -19.51 -3.73 6.27
CA GLU A 58 -20.14 -4.77 7.09
C GLU A 58 -19.14 -5.88 7.46
N LEU A 59 -18.36 -6.38 6.50
CA LEU A 59 -17.44 -7.49 6.72
C LEU A 59 -16.25 -7.07 7.60
N SER A 60 -15.71 -5.86 7.42
CA SER A 60 -14.62 -5.35 8.25
C SER A 60 -15.10 -5.08 9.68
N GLY A 61 -16.31 -4.57 9.88
CA GLY A 61 -16.91 -4.43 11.21
C GLY A 61 -17.03 -5.78 11.95
N ARG A 62 -17.53 -6.82 11.26
CA ARG A 62 -17.58 -8.19 11.81
C ARG A 62 -16.21 -8.73 12.13
N PHE A 63 -15.23 -8.49 11.26
CA PHE A 63 -13.86 -8.97 11.45
C PHE A 63 -13.19 -8.29 12.66
N GLY A 64 -13.32 -6.96 12.79
CA GLY A 64 -12.83 -6.21 13.96
C GLY A 64 -13.47 -6.69 15.27
N ALA A 65 -14.80 -6.92 15.29
CA ALA A 65 -15.50 -7.48 16.43
C ALA A 65 -14.97 -8.87 16.81
N TYR A 66 -14.66 -9.71 15.82
CA TYR A 66 -14.02 -11.00 16.08
C TYR A 66 -12.65 -10.84 16.73
N LEU A 67 -11.79 -9.96 16.20
CA LEU A 67 -10.46 -9.72 16.77
C LEU A 67 -10.55 -9.27 18.24
N ARG A 68 -11.43 -8.31 18.54
CA ARG A 68 -11.71 -7.87 19.92
C ARG A 68 -12.20 -9.01 20.82
N SER A 69 -13.08 -9.87 20.30
CA SER A 69 -13.59 -11.05 21.04
C SER A 69 -12.49 -12.09 21.36
N ARG A 70 -11.32 -11.99 20.70
CA ARG A 70 -10.15 -12.82 20.99
C ARG A 70 -9.22 -12.22 22.05
N GLY A 71 -9.62 -11.11 22.67
CA GLY A 71 -8.86 -10.42 23.69
C GLY A 71 -7.75 -9.53 23.15
N LEU A 72 -7.82 -9.15 21.86
CA LEU A 72 -6.91 -8.15 21.31
C LEU A 72 -7.36 -6.76 21.73
N GLU A 73 -6.46 -5.96 22.26
CA GLU A 73 -6.71 -4.60 22.75
C GLU A 73 -6.13 -3.53 21.79
N PRO A 74 -6.64 -2.29 21.80
CA PRO A 74 -6.04 -1.21 21.04
C PRO A 74 -4.53 -1.11 21.27
N GLY A 75 -3.76 -0.91 20.19
CA GLY A 75 -2.30 -0.93 20.21
C GLY A 75 -1.66 -2.31 20.04
N ASP A 76 -2.42 -3.40 20.15
CA ASP A 76 -1.91 -4.74 19.84
C ASP A 76 -1.62 -4.91 18.35
N LYS A 77 -0.55 -5.63 18.02
CA LYS A 77 -0.10 -5.80 16.65
C LYS A 77 -0.73 -7.05 16.03
N VAL A 78 -1.21 -6.88 14.79
CA VAL A 78 -1.80 -7.94 13.98
C VAL A 78 -1.12 -8.03 12.61
N ALA A 79 -0.56 -9.19 12.31
CA ALA A 79 0.11 -9.43 11.04
C ALA A 79 -0.91 -9.84 9.95
N ILE A 80 -0.74 -9.30 8.73
CA ILE A 80 -1.50 -9.71 7.55
C ILE A 80 -0.51 -10.23 6.51
N MET A 81 -0.60 -11.53 6.20
CA MET A 81 0.31 -12.25 5.33
C MET A 81 -0.45 -13.00 4.24
N MET A 82 -0.80 -12.29 3.17
CA MET A 82 -1.51 -12.85 2.02
C MET A 82 -1.25 -12.04 0.75
N PRO A 83 -1.43 -12.64 -0.45
CA PRO A 83 -1.43 -11.89 -1.70
C PRO A 83 -2.68 -11.00 -1.81
N ASN A 84 -2.85 -10.33 -2.96
CA ASN A 84 -4.00 -9.46 -3.24
C ASN A 84 -5.32 -10.24 -3.30
N LEU A 85 -5.93 -10.48 -2.16
CA LEU A 85 -7.20 -11.18 -2.00
C LEU A 85 -8.28 -10.23 -1.47
N LEU A 86 -9.56 -10.56 -1.68
CA LEU A 86 -10.69 -9.79 -1.11
C LEU A 86 -10.67 -9.77 0.42
N GLN A 87 -10.03 -10.73 1.05
CA GLN A 87 -9.85 -10.81 2.50
C GLN A 87 -8.92 -9.73 3.04
N TYR A 88 -7.97 -9.24 2.21
CA TYR A 88 -6.99 -8.24 2.65
C TYR A 88 -7.65 -6.94 3.12
N PRO A 89 -8.45 -6.23 2.32
CA PRO A 89 -9.10 -4.99 2.77
C PRO A 89 -10.07 -5.22 3.94
N ILE A 90 -10.73 -6.36 4.02
CA ILE A 90 -11.61 -6.70 5.16
C ILE A 90 -10.79 -6.84 6.45
N ALA A 91 -9.66 -7.54 6.40
CA ALA A 91 -8.76 -7.70 7.55
C ALA A 91 -8.13 -6.38 7.97
N LEU A 92 -7.65 -5.60 7.00
CA LEU A 92 -7.08 -4.28 7.17
C LEU A 92 -8.03 -3.34 7.93
N PHE A 93 -9.19 -3.08 7.34
CA PHE A 93 -10.15 -2.12 7.94
C PHE A 93 -10.75 -2.63 9.24
N GLY A 94 -10.94 -3.94 9.37
CA GLY A 94 -11.38 -4.55 10.63
C GLY A 94 -10.36 -4.36 11.76
N ALA A 95 -9.07 -4.50 11.47
CA ALA A 95 -8.01 -4.27 12.44
C ALA A 95 -7.92 -2.79 12.85
N LEU A 96 -7.97 -1.86 11.88
CA LEU A 96 -7.96 -0.41 12.17
C LEU A 96 -9.17 0.01 13.03
N ARG A 97 -10.37 -0.48 12.73
CA ARG A 97 -11.57 -0.22 13.54
C ARG A 97 -11.46 -0.74 14.97
N ALA A 98 -10.77 -1.85 15.14
CA ALA A 98 -10.50 -2.43 16.46
C ALA A 98 -9.38 -1.70 17.22
N GLY A 99 -8.74 -0.68 16.62
CA GLY A 99 -7.61 0.05 17.20
C GLY A 99 -6.29 -0.71 17.17
N LEU A 100 -6.18 -1.74 16.32
CA LEU A 100 -4.99 -2.58 16.24
C LEU A 100 -3.95 -2.00 15.29
N VAL A 101 -2.68 -2.28 15.57
CA VAL A 101 -1.54 -1.87 14.74
C VAL A 101 -1.27 -2.94 13.69
N LEU A 102 -1.28 -2.56 12.43
CA LEU A 102 -1.04 -3.45 11.30
C LEU A 102 0.44 -3.80 11.16
N VAL A 103 0.72 -5.05 10.84
CA VAL A 103 2.05 -5.54 10.46
C VAL A 103 1.92 -6.21 9.09
N ASN A 104 2.13 -5.45 8.03
CA ASN A 104 2.09 -6.02 6.68
C ASN A 104 3.28 -6.94 6.47
N THR A 105 3.00 -8.17 6.04
CA THR A 105 4.01 -9.22 5.94
C THR A 105 4.07 -9.78 4.53
N ASN A 106 5.27 -9.82 3.97
CA ASN A 106 5.50 -10.43 2.66
C ASN A 106 5.20 -11.94 2.75
N PRO A 107 4.22 -12.46 1.98
CA PRO A 107 3.87 -13.88 2.02
C PRO A 107 5.00 -14.82 1.56
N LEU A 108 6.01 -14.29 0.88
CA LEU A 108 7.16 -15.07 0.42
C LEU A 108 8.30 -15.15 1.45
N TYR A 109 8.14 -14.58 2.64
CA TYR A 109 9.13 -14.67 3.69
C TYR A 109 9.41 -16.12 4.10
N THR A 110 10.69 -16.39 4.31
CA THR A 110 11.16 -17.63 4.93
C THR A 110 10.74 -17.71 6.40
N PRO A 111 10.75 -18.89 7.03
CA PRO A 111 10.48 -19.01 8.48
C PRO A 111 11.35 -18.08 9.33
N ARG A 112 12.62 -17.88 8.96
CA ARG A 112 13.55 -16.99 9.67
C ARG A 112 13.12 -15.53 9.62
N GLU A 113 12.73 -15.05 8.45
CA GLU A 113 12.24 -13.68 8.25
C GLU A 113 10.91 -13.46 8.95
N MET A 114 9.98 -14.44 8.86
CA MET A 114 8.72 -14.40 9.61
C MET A 114 8.95 -14.34 11.13
N LYS A 115 9.84 -15.20 11.66
CA LYS A 115 10.17 -15.20 13.08
C LYS A 115 10.73 -13.85 13.51
N HIS A 116 11.67 -13.29 12.74
CA HIS A 116 12.22 -11.97 13.02
C HIS A 116 11.11 -10.91 13.09
N GLN A 117 10.30 -10.77 12.04
CA GLN A 117 9.26 -9.75 11.97
C GLN A 117 8.20 -9.91 13.08
N PHE A 118 7.72 -11.12 13.33
CA PHE A 118 6.67 -11.36 14.31
C PHE A 118 7.16 -11.21 15.76
N SER A 119 8.42 -11.53 16.03
CA SER A 119 9.03 -11.34 17.35
C SER A 119 9.36 -9.86 17.61
N ASP A 120 9.95 -9.17 16.63
CA ASP A 120 10.32 -7.76 16.72
C ASP A 120 9.07 -6.86 16.83
N SER A 121 8.03 -7.13 16.03
CA SER A 121 6.75 -6.40 16.10
C SER A 121 5.90 -6.78 17.31
N GLU A 122 6.22 -7.86 18.01
CA GLU A 122 5.40 -8.44 19.09
C GLU A 122 3.96 -8.76 18.66
N ALA A 123 3.76 -9.21 17.41
CA ALA A 123 2.46 -9.54 16.88
C ALA A 123 1.73 -10.57 17.75
N LYS A 124 0.46 -10.27 18.11
CA LYS A 124 -0.40 -11.17 18.92
C LYS A 124 -1.37 -11.99 18.08
N ALA A 125 -1.61 -11.56 16.84
CA ALA A 125 -2.46 -12.26 15.89
C ALA A 125 -1.84 -12.25 14.50
N VAL A 126 -2.21 -13.25 13.69
CA VAL A 126 -1.84 -13.31 12.27
C VAL A 126 -3.02 -13.78 11.42
N ILE A 127 -3.22 -13.09 10.30
CA ILE A 127 -4.11 -13.50 9.21
C ILE A 127 -3.22 -13.96 8.06
N ILE A 128 -3.27 -15.24 7.73
CA ILE A 128 -2.31 -15.85 6.80
C ILE A 128 -3.03 -16.67 5.71
N ALA A 129 -2.55 -16.56 4.46
CA ALA A 129 -3.00 -17.48 3.42
C ALA A 129 -2.43 -18.89 3.66
N GLU A 130 -3.25 -19.92 3.47
CA GLU A 130 -2.92 -21.32 3.77
C GLU A 130 -1.66 -21.82 3.07
N ASN A 131 -1.32 -21.21 1.94
CA ASN A 131 -0.10 -21.48 1.18
C ASN A 131 1.19 -21.32 2.00
N PHE A 132 1.15 -20.48 3.02
CA PHE A 132 2.29 -20.09 3.84
C PHE A 132 2.18 -20.56 5.30
N ALA A 133 1.07 -21.21 5.66
CA ALA A 133 0.78 -21.65 7.02
C ALA A 133 1.77 -22.69 7.56
N SER A 134 2.34 -23.53 6.67
CA SER A 134 3.38 -24.48 7.06
C SER A 134 4.69 -23.80 7.53
N ASN A 135 5.01 -22.64 6.98
CA ASN A 135 6.15 -21.83 7.44
C ASN A 135 5.86 -21.19 8.81
N LEU A 136 4.63 -20.69 9.00
CA LEU A 136 4.21 -20.18 10.30
C LEU A 136 4.26 -21.26 11.38
N GLN A 137 3.80 -22.46 11.09
CA GLN A 137 3.82 -23.58 12.04
C GLN A 137 5.21 -23.83 12.62
N LYS A 138 6.27 -23.68 11.81
CA LYS A 138 7.66 -23.94 12.25
C LYS A 138 8.17 -22.96 13.32
N ILE A 139 7.57 -21.76 13.37
CA ILE A 139 8.08 -20.68 14.22
C ILE A 139 7.05 -20.19 15.25
N LEU A 140 5.82 -20.69 15.20
CA LEU A 140 4.70 -20.15 15.97
C LEU A 140 4.97 -20.18 17.48
N SER A 141 5.56 -21.27 18.00
CA SER A 141 5.91 -21.43 19.41
C SER A 141 6.99 -20.47 19.90
N GLU A 142 7.72 -19.83 18.98
CA GLU A 142 8.78 -18.87 19.26
C GLU A 142 8.31 -17.41 19.13
N THR A 143 7.00 -17.18 18.99
CA THR A 143 6.37 -15.87 18.83
C THR A 143 5.33 -15.60 19.91
N LYS A 144 4.86 -14.34 19.99
CA LYS A 144 3.75 -13.95 20.89
C LYS A 144 2.36 -14.19 20.27
N ILE A 145 2.28 -14.76 19.06
CA ILE A 145 1.02 -14.98 18.33
C ILE A 145 0.16 -16.03 19.06
N LYS A 146 -1.03 -15.61 19.47
CA LYS A 146 -2.04 -16.48 20.10
C LYS A 146 -3.29 -16.70 19.23
N THR A 147 -3.55 -15.80 18.30
CA THR A 147 -4.70 -15.87 17.40
C THR A 147 -4.22 -16.07 15.96
N VAL A 148 -4.56 -17.20 15.38
CA VAL A 148 -4.22 -17.53 13.98
C VAL A 148 -5.49 -17.67 13.17
N ILE A 149 -5.61 -16.88 12.11
CA ILE A 149 -6.70 -16.92 11.15
C ILE A 149 -6.13 -17.32 9.80
N VAL A 150 -6.55 -18.47 9.30
CA VAL A 150 -6.08 -19.01 8.02
C VAL A 150 -7.11 -18.72 6.94
N THR A 151 -6.67 -18.23 5.79
CA THR A 151 -7.55 -18.04 4.63
C THR A 151 -7.06 -18.81 3.41
N SER A 152 -7.99 -19.24 2.56
CA SER A 152 -7.66 -19.82 1.26
C SER A 152 -7.94 -18.80 0.14
N ILE A 153 -7.26 -18.95 -1.00
CA ILE A 153 -7.41 -18.05 -2.16
C ILE A 153 -8.86 -17.95 -2.61
N GLY A 154 -9.57 -19.07 -2.64
CA GLY A 154 -10.97 -19.14 -3.10
C GLY A 154 -12.02 -18.87 -2.04
N GLU A 155 -11.64 -18.54 -0.78
CA GLU A 155 -12.60 -18.56 0.34
C GLU A 155 -13.78 -17.58 0.17
N LEU A 156 -13.56 -16.41 -0.40
CA LEU A 156 -14.62 -15.40 -0.63
C LEU A 156 -15.16 -15.38 -2.07
N LEU A 157 -14.76 -16.30 -2.94
CA LEU A 157 -15.21 -16.33 -4.35
C LEU A 157 -16.59 -16.99 -4.56
N GLY A 158 -17.26 -17.37 -3.48
CA GLY A 158 -18.53 -18.11 -3.51
C GLY A 158 -18.35 -19.63 -3.52
N PRO A 159 -19.45 -20.41 -3.32
CA PRO A 159 -19.33 -21.83 -3.06
C PRO A 159 -18.73 -22.63 -4.23
N LEU A 160 -19.23 -22.45 -5.44
CA LEU A 160 -18.78 -23.22 -6.60
C LEU A 160 -17.37 -22.82 -7.02
N LYS A 161 -17.16 -21.54 -7.31
CA LYS A 161 -15.88 -21.02 -7.78
C LYS A 161 -14.78 -21.14 -6.73
N GLY A 162 -15.12 -20.83 -5.48
CA GLY A 162 -14.15 -20.92 -4.37
C GLY A 162 -13.68 -22.35 -4.16
N THR A 163 -14.57 -23.33 -4.22
CA THR A 163 -14.23 -24.77 -4.10
C THR A 163 -13.33 -25.20 -5.26
N LEU A 164 -13.67 -24.81 -6.49
CA LEU A 164 -12.85 -25.15 -7.67
C LEU A 164 -11.44 -24.53 -7.57
N VAL A 165 -11.35 -23.24 -7.23
CA VAL A 165 -10.07 -22.55 -7.08
C VAL A 165 -9.22 -23.22 -6.00
N ASN A 166 -9.80 -23.50 -4.83
CA ASN A 166 -9.09 -24.14 -3.74
C ASN A 166 -8.64 -25.57 -4.11
N PHE A 167 -9.48 -26.32 -4.81
CA PHE A 167 -9.09 -27.64 -5.33
C PHE A 167 -7.88 -27.56 -6.26
N VAL A 168 -7.92 -26.65 -7.24
CA VAL A 168 -6.80 -26.45 -8.17
C VAL A 168 -5.53 -26.05 -7.42
N VAL A 169 -5.61 -25.10 -6.48
CA VAL A 169 -4.45 -24.62 -5.71
C VAL A 169 -3.87 -25.72 -4.83
N ARG A 170 -4.73 -26.47 -4.12
CA ARG A 170 -4.29 -27.52 -3.17
C ARG A 170 -3.81 -28.79 -3.87
N THR A 171 -4.55 -29.25 -4.88
CA THR A 171 -4.36 -30.59 -5.47
C THR A 171 -3.56 -30.54 -6.77
N VAL A 172 -3.94 -29.67 -7.71
CA VAL A 172 -3.31 -29.60 -9.03
C VAL A 172 -1.95 -28.90 -8.96
N ARG A 173 -1.93 -27.70 -8.34
CA ARG A 173 -0.71 -26.90 -8.19
C ARG A 173 0.15 -27.32 -7.01
N LYS A 174 -0.39 -28.13 -6.09
CA LYS A 174 0.27 -28.52 -4.82
C LYS A 174 0.81 -27.32 -4.04
N GLY A 175 0.11 -26.17 -4.14
CA GLY A 175 0.56 -24.89 -3.61
C GLY A 175 0.29 -24.70 -2.12
N VAL A 176 -0.26 -25.73 -1.44
CA VAL A 176 -0.55 -25.70 0.01
C VAL A 176 0.14 -26.88 0.67
N PRO A 177 1.33 -26.70 1.26
CA PRO A 177 1.99 -27.72 2.06
C PRO A 177 1.13 -28.10 3.28
N LYS A 178 1.20 -29.36 3.71
CA LYS A 178 0.50 -29.82 4.92
C LYS A 178 0.92 -28.99 6.14
N PHE A 179 -0.03 -28.58 6.93
CA PHE A 179 0.18 -27.90 8.21
C PHE A 179 -0.87 -28.32 9.23
N ASN A 180 -0.53 -28.17 10.50
CA ASN A 180 -1.43 -28.36 11.63
C ASN A 180 -1.16 -27.24 12.65
N ILE A 181 -2.03 -26.25 12.70
CA ILE A 181 -1.96 -25.15 13.68
C ILE A 181 -3.17 -25.28 14.59
N PRO A 182 -2.98 -25.78 15.82
CA PRO A 182 -4.07 -25.95 16.77
C PRO A 182 -4.80 -24.62 17.03
N ASN A 183 -6.14 -24.70 17.20
CA ASN A 183 -7.00 -23.54 17.49
C ASN A 183 -7.03 -22.45 16.41
N SER A 184 -6.43 -22.67 15.23
CA SER A 184 -6.62 -21.77 14.11
C SER A 184 -8.07 -21.84 13.61
N VAL A 185 -8.57 -20.72 13.07
CA VAL A 185 -9.89 -20.64 12.45
C VAL A 185 -9.79 -20.18 11.02
N THR A 186 -10.78 -20.51 10.19
CA THR A 186 -10.87 -19.96 8.84
C THR A 186 -11.33 -18.51 8.86
N PHE A 187 -11.03 -17.76 7.81
CA PHE A 187 -11.46 -16.37 7.68
C PHE A 187 -13.00 -16.26 7.70
N LYS A 188 -13.70 -17.15 6.99
CA LYS A 188 -15.16 -17.23 7.04
C LYS A 188 -15.70 -17.51 8.44
N GLU A 189 -15.05 -18.38 9.17
CA GLU A 189 -15.45 -18.68 10.55
C GLU A 189 -15.24 -17.47 11.46
N ALA A 190 -14.11 -16.73 11.28
CA ALA A 190 -13.90 -15.47 11.99
C ALA A 190 -15.01 -14.45 11.72
N LEU A 191 -15.39 -14.27 10.46
CA LEU A 191 -16.51 -13.39 10.07
C LEU A 191 -17.86 -13.87 10.66
N ARG A 192 -18.13 -15.18 10.66
CA ARG A 192 -19.36 -15.77 11.22
C ARG A 192 -19.44 -15.56 12.72
N ARG A 193 -18.33 -15.78 13.43
CA ARG A 193 -18.25 -15.55 14.89
C ARG A 193 -18.38 -14.08 15.23
N GLY A 194 -17.68 -13.21 14.48
CA GLY A 194 -17.70 -11.76 14.70
C GLY A 194 -19.09 -11.13 14.56
N LYS A 195 -19.98 -11.73 13.72
CA LYS A 195 -21.37 -11.28 13.62
C LYS A 195 -22.15 -11.31 14.97
N LYS A 196 -21.66 -12.09 15.95
CA LYS A 196 -22.30 -12.23 17.25
C LYS A 196 -21.91 -11.14 18.26
N PHE A 197 -20.95 -10.30 17.91
CA PHE A 197 -20.40 -9.26 18.79
C PHE A 197 -20.61 -7.88 18.18
N SER A 198 -20.79 -6.88 19.02
CA SER A 198 -20.66 -5.48 18.64
C SER A 198 -19.18 -5.10 18.65
N LEU A 199 -18.80 -4.21 17.76
CA LEU A 199 -17.50 -3.58 17.77
C LEU A 199 -17.65 -2.15 18.30
N ASP A 200 -17.17 -1.91 19.52
CA ASP A 200 -16.97 -0.56 20.00
C ASP A 200 -15.75 -0.01 19.26
N ARG A 201 -16.02 0.90 18.34
CA ARG A 201 -14.97 1.52 17.51
C ARG A 201 -13.97 2.26 18.40
N HIS A 202 -12.70 1.95 18.24
CA HIS A 202 -11.64 2.67 18.95
C HIS A 202 -11.55 4.12 18.46
N SER A 203 -11.56 5.05 19.41
CA SER A 203 -11.28 6.46 19.14
C SER A 203 -9.80 6.73 19.43
N GLY A 204 -8.99 6.72 18.38
CA GLY A 204 -7.55 6.99 18.45
C GLY A 204 -7.21 8.46 18.21
N LYS A 205 -5.94 8.79 18.30
CA LYS A 205 -5.37 10.12 18.07
C LYS A 205 -4.59 10.15 16.75
N SER A 206 -4.32 11.34 16.24
CA SER A 206 -3.56 11.53 15.00
C SER A 206 -2.13 11.01 15.10
N ASP A 207 -1.51 11.04 16.27
CA ASP A 207 -0.14 10.54 16.50
C ASP A 207 -0.05 9.07 16.93
N ASP A 208 -1.19 8.36 17.04
CA ASP A 208 -1.20 6.92 17.30
C ASP A 208 -0.59 6.16 16.12
N VAL A 209 0.32 5.24 16.45
CA VAL A 209 0.90 4.32 15.46
C VAL A 209 -0.16 3.29 15.05
N ILE A 210 -0.48 3.24 13.77
CA ILE A 210 -1.47 2.32 13.20
C ILE A 210 -0.86 1.24 12.33
N MET A 211 0.43 1.38 12.02
CA MET A 211 1.14 0.42 11.18
C MET A 211 2.62 0.34 11.56
N LEU A 212 3.16 -0.87 11.58
CA LEU A 212 4.58 -1.15 11.51
C LEU A 212 4.86 -1.73 10.13
N GLN A 213 5.38 -0.90 9.24
CA GLN A 213 5.76 -1.32 7.90
C GLN A 213 7.24 -1.67 7.88
N TYR A 214 7.54 -2.96 7.66
CA TYR A 214 8.92 -3.43 7.66
C TYR A 214 9.61 -3.11 6.35
N THR A 215 10.81 -2.55 6.46
CA THR A 215 11.65 -2.21 5.30
C THR A 215 12.60 -3.35 4.99
N GLY A 216 12.79 -3.64 3.71
CA GLY A 216 13.87 -4.52 3.25
C GLY A 216 15.16 -3.74 3.16
N GLY A 217 15.83 -3.47 4.28
CA GLY A 217 17.11 -2.77 4.27
C GLY A 217 18.14 -3.50 3.41
N THR A 218 18.82 -2.77 2.52
CA THR A 218 19.86 -3.31 1.63
C THR A 218 21.11 -3.77 2.39
N THR A 219 21.26 -3.38 3.65
CA THR A 219 22.50 -3.56 4.43
C THR A 219 22.28 -4.13 5.85
N GLY A 220 21.05 -4.46 6.25
CA GLY A 220 20.79 -4.84 7.64
C GLY A 220 19.52 -5.64 7.87
N VAL A 221 19.26 -5.91 9.14
CA VAL A 221 18.03 -6.55 9.60
C VAL A 221 16.84 -5.64 9.36
N SER A 222 15.76 -6.16 8.78
CA SER A 222 14.52 -5.43 8.51
C SER A 222 13.98 -4.74 9.77
N LYS A 223 13.64 -3.44 9.66
CA LYS A 223 13.15 -2.58 10.74
C LYS A 223 11.71 -2.15 10.48
N GLY A 224 10.89 -2.09 11.52
CA GLY A 224 9.51 -1.63 11.43
C GLY A 224 9.41 -0.10 11.49
N ALA A 225 9.12 0.57 10.38
CA ALA A 225 8.80 1.99 10.38
C ALA A 225 7.43 2.20 11.04
N MET A 226 7.36 3.09 12.04
CA MET A 226 6.12 3.45 12.73
C MET A 226 5.37 4.52 11.94
N LEU A 227 4.26 4.12 11.31
CA LEU A 227 3.39 5.03 10.59
C LEU A 227 2.16 5.34 11.45
N THR A 228 1.92 6.64 11.65
CA THR A 228 0.80 7.14 12.46
C THR A 228 -0.43 7.40 11.60
N ASN A 229 -1.59 7.65 12.25
CA ASN A 229 -2.78 8.15 11.56
C ASN A 229 -2.44 9.38 10.71
N GLN A 230 -1.75 10.36 11.30
CA GLN A 230 -1.39 11.60 10.62
C GLN A 230 -0.50 11.36 9.39
N ASN A 231 0.51 10.49 9.50
CA ASN A 231 1.40 10.20 8.37
C ASN A 231 0.59 9.63 7.18
N MET A 232 -0.30 8.68 7.47
CA MET A 232 -1.10 8.03 6.45
C MET A 232 -2.17 8.94 5.86
N VAL A 233 -2.88 9.72 6.69
CA VAL A 233 -3.86 10.72 6.24
C VAL A 233 -3.17 11.76 5.36
N ALA A 234 -2.05 12.32 5.83
CA ALA A 234 -1.30 13.32 5.06
C ALA A 234 -0.89 12.80 3.68
N ASN A 235 -0.30 11.59 3.60
CA ASN A 235 0.12 11.06 2.29
C ASN A 235 -1.07 10.74 1.39
N MET A 236 -2.19 10.29 1.94
CA MET A 236 -3.44 10.14 1.22
C MET A 236 -3.93 11.46 0.61
N GLU A 237 -3.95 12.55 1.40
CA GLU A 237 -4.36 13.87 0.94
C GLU A 237 -3.39 14.42 -0.12
N GLN A 238 -2.09 14.19 0.04
CA GLN A 238 -1.07 14.53 -0.95
C GLN A 238 -1.32 13.82 -2.29
N ILE A 239 -1.56 12.51 -2.25
CA ILE A 239 -1.87 11.70 -3.45
C ILE A 239 -3.19 12.17 -4.08
N ARG A 240 -4.22 12.39 -3.27
CA ARG A 240 -5.51 12.93 -3.72
C ARG A 240 -5.33 14.27 -4.43
N ALA A 241 -4.59 15.20 -3.82
CA ALA A 241 -4.35 16.52 -4.38
C ALA A 241 -3.67 16.47 -5.76
N VAL A 242 -2.71 15.56 -5.93
CA VAL A 242 -2.01 15.36 -7.22
C VAL A 242 -2.91 14.69 -8.27
N MET A 243 -3.77 13.74 -7.86
CA MET A 243 -4.56 12.91 -8.78
C MET A 243 -5.93 13.51 -9.13
N ASN A 244 -6.54 14.30 -8.23
CA ASN A 244 -7.88 14.84 -8.43
C ASN A 244 -8.10 15.63 -9.73
N PRO A 245 -7.12 16.38 -10.29
CA PRO A 245 -7.31 17.04 -11.57
C PRO A 245 -7.52 16.08 -12.75
N PHE A 246 -7.12 14.81 -12.61
CA PHE A 246 -7.09 13.82 -13.70
C PHE A 246 -8.10 12.69 -13.51
N LEU A 247 -8.50 12.39 -12.27
CA LEU A 247 -9.42 11.31 -11.94
C LEU A 247 -10.77 11.87 -11.49
N LYS A 248 -11.83 11.15 -11.85
CA LYS A 248 -13.20 11.51 -11.51
C LYS A 248 -13.72 10.64 -10.36
N GLU A 249 -14.31 11.28 -9.39
CA GLU A 249 -14.97 10.59 -8.28
C GLU A 249 -16.05 9.62 -8.80
N ARG A 250 -16.09 8.40 -8.27
CA ARG A 250 -17.08 7.33 -8.54
C ARG A 250 -16.97 6.62 -9.90
N GLU A 251 -16.05 7.02 -10.77
CA GLU A 251 -16.02 6.50 -12.14
C GLU A 251 -14.80 5.61 -12.43
N GLU A 252 -13.80 5.60 -11.56
CA GLU A 252 -12.49 5.06 -11.89
C GLU A 252 -12.33 3.56 -11.57
N ASN A 253 -11.58 2.88 -12.43
CA ASN A 253 -11.15 1.50 -12.24
C ASN A 253 -9.62 1.48 -12.11
N ALA A 254 -9.11 1.16 -10.94
CA ALA A 254 -7.69 1.09 -10.64
C ALA A 254 -7.19 -0.35 -10.70
N LEU A 255 -6.29 -0.67 -11.61
CA LEU A 255 -5.63 -1.96 -11.63
C LEU A 255 -4.55 -2.00 -10.55
N CYS A 256 -4.60 -3.01 -9.69
CA CYS A 256 -3.69 -3.21 -8.58
C CYS A 256 -2.87 -4.50 -8.74
N PRO A 257 -1.81 -4.50 -9.56
CA PRO A 257 -0.92 -5.64 -9.71
C PRO A 257 0.15 -5.69 -8.61
N LEU A 258 0.49 -4.53 -8.01
CA LEU A 258 1.43 -4.48 -6.91
C LEU A 258 0.83 -5.06 -5.63
N PRO A 259 1.64 -5.71 -4.78
CA PRO A 259 1.14 -6.34 -3.58
C PRO A 259 0.68 -5.33 -2.53
N LEU A 260 -0.54 -5.52 -1.99
CA LEU A 260 -1.13 -4.64 -0.98
C LEU A 260 -0.36 -4.64 0.36
N TYR A 261 0.46 -5.67 0.63
CA TYR A 261 1.32 -5.66 1.81
C TYR A 261 2.53 -4.70 1.68
N HIS A 262 2.78 -4.18 0.47
CA HIS A 262 3.78 -3.15 0.23
C HIS A 262 3.15 -1.77 0.29
N ILE A 263 3.81 -0.82 0.95
CA ILE A 263 3.26 0.50 1.25
C ILE A 263 2.81 1.27 -0.01
N PHE A 264 3.45 1.09 -1.15
CA PHE A 264 3.06 1.75 -2.40
C PHE A 264 1.63 1.37 -2.83
N ALA A 265 1.35 0.08 -3.04
CA ALA A 265 0.01 -0.36 -3.41
C ALA A 265 -1.00 -0.17 -2.27
N PHE A 266 -0.54 -0.31 -1.02
CA PHE A 266 -1.36 -0.04 0.16
C PHE A 266 -1.91 1.38 0.13
N THR A 267 -1.06 2.39 0.00
CA THR A 267 -1.49 3.79 0.06
C THR A 267 -2.16 4.24 -1.25
N VAL A 268 -1.53 4.01 -2.41
CA VAL A 268 -2.04 4.53 -3.68
C VAL A 268 -3.27 3.77 -4.15
N ASN A 269 -3.23 2.43 -4.22
CA ASN A 269 -4.35 1.65 -4.70
C ASN A 269 -5.43 1.45 -3.62
N CYS A 270 -5.06 0.85 -2.47
CA CYS A 270 -6.08 0.45 -1.50
C CYS A 270 -6.72 1.65 -0.82
N LEU A 271 -5.94 2.68 -0.43
CA LEU A 271 -6.49 3.80 0.33
C LEU A 271 -6.92 4.96 -0.59
N ALA A 272 -6.01 5.55 -1.39
CA ALA A 272 -6.32 6.75 -2.17
C ALA A 272 -7.44 6.51 -3.18
N MET A 273 -7.45 5.36 -3.86
CA MET A 273 -8.52 5.04 -4.79
C MET A 273 -9.87 4.79 -4.11
N MET A 274 -9.88 4.29 -2.87
CA MET A 274 -11.13 4.18 -2.10
C MET A 274 -11.70 5.55 -1.72
N ASN A 275 -10.86 6.52 -1.43
CA ASN A 275 -11.30 7.86 -1.06
C ASN A 275 -12.11 8.56 -2.17
N ILE A 276 -11.86 8.23 -3.43
CA ILE A 276 -12.62 8.76 -4.58
C ILE A 276 -13.73 7.82 -5.09
N GLY A 277 -14.03 6.76 -4.39
CA GLY A 277 -15.08 5.81 -4.80
C GLY A 277 -14.71 4.93 -5.98
N ALA A 278 -13.42 4.75 -6.25
CA ALA A 278 -12.93 3.91 -7.35
C ALA A 278 -13.08 2.41 -7.04
N ARG A 279 -13.12 1.59 -8.09
CA ARG A 279 -13.02 0.14 -8.00
C ARG A 279 -11.55 -0.27 -8.06
N ASN A 280 -11.07 -0.99 -7.05
CA ASN A 280 -9.76 -1.61 -7.05
C ASN A 280 -9.83 -3.03 -7.65
N ILE A 281 -9.12 -3.26 -8.74
CA ILE A 281 -9.05 -4.56 -9.43
C ILE A 281 -7.77 -5.27 -8.98
N LEU A 282 -7.93 -6.20 -8.05
CA LEU A 282 -6.83 -6.90 -7.40
C LEU A 282 -6.29 -8.02 -8.29
N VAL A 283 -5.02 -7.97 -8.63
CA VAL A 283 -4.30 -9.04 -9.31
C VAL A 283 -3.60 -9.91 -8.27
N VAL A 284 -4.00 -11.18 -8.17
CA VAL A 284 -3.46 -12.11 -7.16
C VAL A 284 -2.00 -12.47 -7.44
N ASN A 285 -1.64 -12.63 -8.70
CA ASN A 285 -0.27 -12.94 -9.15
C ASN A 285 0.10 -12.10 -10.38
N PRO A 286 0.82 -10.99 -10.21
CA PRO A 286 1.20 -10.12 -11.34
C PRO A 286 2.23 -10.75 -12.30
N ARG A 287 2.90 -11.86 -11.91
CA ARG A 287 3.79 -12.63 -12.81
C ARG A 287 3.00 -13.43 -13.85
N ASP A 288 1.73 -13.72 -13.60
CA ASP A 288 0.80 -14.28 -14.57
C ASP A 288 0.23 -13.16 -15.44
N LEU A 289 0.99 -12.76 -16.49
CA LEU A 289 0.60 -11.67 -17.38
C LEU A 289 -0.75 -11.92 -18.05
N LYS A 290 -1.12 -13.20 -18.31
CA LYS A 290 -2.44 -13.54 -18.87
C LYS A 290 -3.57 -13.12 -17.94
N SER A 291 -3.37 -13.23 -16.62
CA SER A 291 -4.36 -12.75 -15.64
C SER A 291 -4.46 -11.22 -15.63
N VAL A 292 -3.35 -10.50 -15.76
CA VAL A 292 -3.31 -9.04 -15.88
C VAL A 292 -4.04 -8.57 -17.14
N MET A 293 -3.71 -9.17 -18.28
CA MET A 293 -4.33 -8.90 -19.59
C MET A 293 -5.85 -9.12 -19.59
N LYS A 294 -6.30 -10.15 -18.87
CA LYS A 294 -7.72 -10.45 -18.72
C LYS A 294 -8.47 -9.33 -18.03
N GLU A 295 -7.88 -8.70 -17.03
CA GLU A 295 -8.53 -7.58 -16.32
C GLU A 295 -8.56 -6.31 -17.22
N PHE A 296 -7.53 -6.02 -18.00
CA PHE A 296 -7.56 -4.97 -19.02
C PHE A 296 -8.66 -5.19 -20.06
N LYS A 297 -8.84 -6.44 -20.53
CA LYS A 297 -9.92 -6.79 -21.49
C LYS A 297 -11.32 -6.64 -20.88
N LYS A 298 -11.43 -6.80 -19.56
CA LYS A 298 -12.73 -6.85 -18.88
C LYS A 298 -13.20 -5.48 -18.39
N PHE A 299 -12.28 -4.62 -17.99
CA PHE A 299 -12.58 -3.33 -17.36
C PHE A 299 -11.94 -2.17 -18.12
N PRO A 300 -12.63 -1.03 -18.22
CA PRO A 300 -12.02 0.21 -18.67
C PRO A 300 -11.05 0.71 -17.59
N ILE A 301 -9.81 0.29 -17.66
CA ILE A 301 -8.78 0.64 -16.66
C ILE A 301 -8.41 2.11 -16.83
N ASN A 302 -8.53 2.89 -15.74
CA ASN A 302 -8.23 4.31 -15.71
C ASN A 302 -6.90 4.63 -15.05
N LEU A 303 -6.49 3.78 -14.09
CA LEU A 303 -5.22 3.93 -13.38
C LEU A 303 -4.50 2.58 -13.29
N VAL A 304 -3.19 2.60 -13.50
CA VAL A 304 -2.30 1.46 -13.24
C VAL A 304 -1.07 1.91 -12.46
N THR A 305 -0.73 1.17 -11.42
CA THR A 305 0.53 1.31 -10.69
C THR A 305 1.41 0.10 -10.95
N GLY A 306 2.71 0.31 -11.06
CA GLY A 306 3.62 -0.78 -11.37
C GLY A 306 5.07 -0.44 -11.04
N VAL A 307 5.92 -1.45 -11.18
CA VAL A 307 7.37 -1.30 -11.21
C VAL A 307 7.88 -1.46 -12.65
N ASN A 308 9.07 -0.95 -12.94
CA ASN A 308 9.66 -0.99 -14.28
C ASN A 308 9.59 -2.39 -14.93
N THR A 309 9.89 -3.44 -14.16
CA THR A 309 9.88 -4.82 -14.67
C THR A 309 8.48 -5.31 -15.10
N LEU A 310 7.42 -4.87 -14.43
CA LEU A 310 6.05 -5.19 -14.83
C LEU A 310 5.67 -4.50 -16.13
N TYR A 311 5.93 -3.19 -16.24
CA TYR A 311 5.66 -2.43 -17.46
C TYR A 311 6.42 -3.01 -18.66
N ASN A 312 7.70 -3.31 -18.49
CA ASN A 312 8.50 -3.95 -19.53
C ASN A 312 7.96 -5.33 -19.92
N ALA A 313 7.52 -6.15 -18.94
CA ALA A 313 6.95 -7.46 -19.22
C ALA A 313 5.61 -7.37 -19.99
N LEU A 314 4.75 -6.40 -19.65
CA LEU A 314 3.49 -6.14 -20.37
C LEU A 314 3.77 -5.69 -21.81
N LEU A 315 4.67 -4.74 -22.02
CA LEU A 315 5.05 -4.24 -23.34
C LEU A 315 5.63 -5.30 -24.26
N ASN A 316 6.26 -6.33 -23.72
CA ASN A 316 6.80 -7.46 -24.48
C ASN A 316 5.80 -8.61 -24.65
N HIS A 317 4.58 -8.53 -24.07
CA HIS A 317 3.55 -9.53 -24.32
C HIS A 317 2.89 -9.29 -25.69
N PRO A 318 2.80 -10.30 -26.55
CA PRO A 318 2.35 -10.11 -27.96
C PRO A 318 0.95 -9.49 -28.08
N ASP A 319 0.05 -9.78 -27.15
CA ASP A 319 -1.33 -9.30 -27.19
C ASP A 319 -1.51 -7.93 -26.48
N PHE A 320 -0.47 -7.36 -25.87
CA PHE A 320 -0.64 -6.15 -25.06
C PHE A 320 -1.05 -4.93 -25.91
N SER A 321 -0.41 -4.74 -27.05
CA SER A 321 -0.70 -3.62 -27.95
C SER A 321 -2.09 -3.67 -28.59
N SER A 322 -2.79 -4.82 -28.52
CA SER A 322 -4.15 -4.99 -29.03
C SER A 322 -5.24 -4.60 -28.04
N LEU A 323 -4.88 -4.21 -26.80
CA LEU A 323 -5.83 -3.79 -25.76
C LEU A 323 -6.34 -2.37 -26.04
N ASP A 324 -7.52 -2.08 -25.50
CA ASP A 324 -8.06 -0.72 -25.49
C ASP A 324 -7.50 0.06 -24.31
N PHE A 325 -6.71 1.09 -24.60
CA PHE A 325 -6.12 1.99 -23.61
C PHE A 325 -6.79 3.37 -23.58
N GLN A 326 -7.84 3.61 -24.38
CA GLN A 326 -8.55 4.89 -24.38
C GLN A 326 -9.00 5.35 -22.97
N PRO A 327 -9.46 4.45 -22.08
CA PRO A 327 -9.83 4.83 -20.72
C PRO A 327 -8.65 5.15 -19.80
N LEU A 328 -7.41 4.78 -20.16
CA LEU A 328 -6.25 4.92 -19.28
C LEU A 328 -5.81 6.38 -19.16
N LYS A 329 -5.89 6.92 -17.95
CA LYS A 329 -5.61 8.32 -17.61
C LYS A 329 -4.30 8.50 -16.86
N VAL A 330 -3.97 7.53 -15.99
CA VAL A 330 -2.82 7.62 -15.08
C VAL A 330 -2.05 6.31 -15.08
N SER A 331 -0.75 6.39 -15.34
CA SER A 331 0.20 5.29 -15.16
C SER A 331 1.34 5.76 -14.27
N VAL A 332 1.56 5.09 -13.13
CA VAL A 332 2.60 5.48 -12.16
C VAL A 332 3.59 4.34 -11.97
N GLY A 333 4.86 4.64 -12.22
CA GLY A 333 6.00 3.78 -11.91
C GLY A 333 6.67 4.21 -10.61
N GLY A 334 7.05 3.27 -9.76
CA GLY A 334 7.74 3.57 -8.50
C GLY A 334 8.40 2.34 -7.88
N GLY A 335 9.06 2.53 -6.73
CA GLY A 335 9.77 1.46 -6.03
C GLY A 335 11.11 1.05 -6.66
N MET A 336 11.39 1.50 -7.87
CA MET A 336 12.67 1.46 -8.59
C MET A 336 12.60 2.41 -9.77
N ALA A 337 13.77 2.84 -10.27
CA ALA A 337 13.87 3.73 -11.43
C ALA A 337 13.13 3.15 -12.65
N VAL A 338 12.38 3.99 -13.34
CA VAL A 338 11.74 3.67 -14.61
C VAL A 338 12.72 3.92 -15.76
N GLN A 339 13.02 2.89 -16.53
CA GLN A 339 13.89 3.03 -17.69
C GLN A 339 13.23 3.92 -18.76
N ARG A 340 13.97 4.88 -19.30
CA ARG A 340 13.49 5.80 -20.35
C ARG A 340 12.84 5.05 -21.51
N SER A 341 13.50 4.00 -22.02
CA SER A 341 12.97 3.19 -23.13
C SER A 341 11.65 2.50 -22.82
N VAL A 342 11.43 2.11 -21.55
CA VAL A 342 10.17 1.53 -21.10
C VAL A 342 9.07 2.59 -21.04
N ALA A 343 9.37 3.77 -20.50
CA ALA A 343 8.42 4.87 -20.42
C ALA A 343 7.99 5.39 -21.81
N GLU A 344 8.96 5.60 -22.71
CA GLU A 344 8.70 6.02 -24.10
C GLU A 344 7.83 5.00 -24.85
N LYS A 345 8.18 3.70 -24.76
CA LYS A 345 7.40 2.63 -25.39
C LYS A 345 6.01 2.49 -24.77
N TRP A 346 5.87 2.66 -23.44
CA TRP A 346 4.58 2.65 -22.78
C TRP A 346 3.67 3.75 -23.30
N GLN A 347 4.14 4.97 -23.37
CA GLN A 347 3.40 6.09 -23.91
C GLN A 347 3.04 5.89 -25.40
N GLN A 348 3.97 5.36 -26.20
CA GLN A 348 3.71 5.05 -27.61
C GLN A 348 2.58 4.01 -27.79
N VAL A 349 2.55 2.97 -26.94
CA VAL A 349 1.57 1.87 -27.05
C VAL A 349 0.23 2.26 -26.45
N THR A 350 0.23 2.95 -25.31
CA THR A 350 -0.98 3.20 -24.52
C THR A 350 -1.58 4.60 -24.74
N GLY A 351 -0.81 5.54 -25.26
CA GLY A 351 -1.16 6.97 -25.31
C GLY A 351 -1.08 7.68 -23.94
N CYS A 352 -0.85 6.96 -22.86
CA CYS A 352 -0.76 7.49 -21.49
C CYS A 352 0.70 7.56 -21.04
N PRO A 353 1.20 8.72 -20.53
CA PRO A 353 2.55 8.80 -20.01
C PRO A 353 2.74 7.90 -18.79
N LEU A 354 3.94 7.31 -18.68
CA LEU A 354 4.36 6.60 -17.47
C LEU A 354 5.12 7.55 -16.57
N CYS A 355 4.43 8.10 -15.58
CA CYS A 355 4.98 9.04 -14.62
C CYS A 355 5.71 8.32 -13.49
N GLU A 356 6.94 8.72 -13.21
CA GLU A 356 7.72 8.17 -12.11
C GLU A 356 7.40 8.90 -10.81
N GLY A 357 7.22 8.12 -9.74
CA GLY A 357 7.11 8.60 -8.36
C GLY A 357 8.21 8.00 -7.51
N TYR A 358 8.72 8.78 -6.57
CA TYR A 358 9.72 8.36 -5.60
C TYR A 358 9.17 8.45 -4.18
N GLY A 359 9.64 7.56 -3.37
CA GLY A 359 9.36 7.48 -1.95
C GLY A 359 9.82 6.17 -1.35
N MET A 360 9.64 6.08 -0.06
CA MET A 360 10.10 4.95 0.73
C MET A 360 9.06 4.63 1.81
N THR A 361 9.22 3.53 2.50
CA THR A 361 8.33 3.16 3.59
C THR A 361 8.24 4.26 4.64
N GLU A 362 9.37 4.88 4.92
CA GLU A 362 9.55 5.97 5.88
C GLU A 362 8.84 7.28 5.48
N THR A 363 8.33 7.39 4.25
CA THR A 363 7.55 8.53 3.76
C THR A 363 6.09 8.21 3.40
N SER A 364 5.54 7.04 3.77
CA SER A 364 4.12 6.62 3.78
C SER A 364 3.37 6.38 2.45
N PRO A 365 3.88 6.19 1.23
CA PRO A 365 5.28 6.20 0.85
C PRO A 365 5.73 7.44 0.06
N VAL A 366 4.81 8.25 -0.53
CA VAL A 366 5.11 9.19 -1.62
C VAL A 366 5.80 10.45 -1.09
N ALA A 367 6.99 10.74 -1.62
CA ALA A 367 7.71 11.97 -1.36
C ALA A 367 7.70 12.91 -2.58
N THR A 368 7.89 12.36 -3.79
CA THR A 368 7.83 13.11 -5.05
C THR A 368 7.06 12.34 -6.11
N VAL A 369 6.52 13.03 -7.10
CA VAL A 369 5.88 12.42 -8.25
C VAL A 369 5.97 13.36 -9.45
N ASN A 370 6.17 12.82 -10.63
CA ASN A 370 6.10 13.58 -11.87
C ASN A 370 4.69 14.12 -12.11
N PRO A 371 4.56 15.36 -12.67
CA PRO A 371 3.30 15.91 -13.09
C PRO A 371 2.54 14.95 -14.02
N LEU A 372 1.20 14.85 -13.81
CA LEU A 372 0.35 13.96 -14.57
C LEU A 372 -0.30 14.64 -15.80
N ASP A 373 -0.06 15.93 -16.02
CA ASP A 373 -0.62 16.77 -17.09
C ASP A 373 0.17 16.72 -18.41
N GLY A 374 1.17 15.86 -18.51
CA GLY A 374 2.04 15.73 -19.67
C GLY A 374 3.33 16.56 -19.60
N THR A 375 3.54 17.35 -18.54
CA THR A 375 4.79 18.11 -18.31
C THR A 375 5.85 17.31 -17.56
N HIS A 376 5.63 15.99 -17.36
CA HIS A 376 6.56 15.08 -16.73
C HIS A 376 7.92 15.03 -17.43
N ARG A 377 8.96 14.73 -16.67
CA ARG A 377 10.34 14.59 -17.18
C ARG A 377 10.83 13.16 -17.05
N LEU A 378 11.17 12.55 -18.17
CA LEU A 378 11.76 11.20 -18.18
C LEU A 378 13.15 11.22 -17.56
N GLY A 379 13.35 10.33 -16.58
CA GLY A 379 14.60 10.24 -15.81
C GLY A 379 14.65 11.15 -14.58
N SER A 380 13.54 11.86 -14.28
CA SER A 380 13.32 12.56 -13.01
C SER A 380 12.30 11.81 -12.15
N ILE A 381 12.50 11.85 -10.84
CA ILE A 381 11.51 11.37 -9.84
C ILE A 381 10.39 12.39 -9.61
N GLY A 382 10.38 13.50 -10.31
CA GLY A 382 9.33 14.51 -10.30
C GLY A 382 9.50 15.57 -9.21
N LEU A 383 8.37 16.15 -8.81
CA LEU A 383 8.29 17.26 -7.86
C LEU A 383 7.85 16.77 -6.48
N PRO A 384 8.32 17.39 -5.38
CA PRO A 384 7.79 17.14 -4.04
C PRO A 384 6.27 17.23 -4.01
N VAL A 385 5.59 16.30 -3.32
CA VAL A 385 4.13 16.37 -3.15
C VAL A 385 3.74 17.52 -2.22
N PRO A 386 2.48 18.02 -2.24
CA PRO A 386 2.04 19.12 -1.38
C PRO A 386 2.45 18.97 0.09
N SER A 387 2.79 20.09 0.76
CA SER A 387 3.29 20.13 2.15
C SER A 387 4.59 19.34 2.40
N THR A 388 5.36 19.05 1.36
CA THR A 388 6.65 18.34 1.48
C THR A 388 7.78 19.24 1.04
N ASP A 389 8.83 19.27 1.85
CA ASP A 389 10.10 19.91 1.53
C ASP A 389 11.14 18.85 1.19
N VAL A 390 11.92 19.11 0.15
CA VAL A 390 13.05 18.27 -0.27
C VAL A 390 14.26 19.14 -0.43
N ARG A 391 15.42 18.66 0.07
CA ARG A 391 16.71 19.30 -0.15
C ARG A 391 17.76 18.27 -0.48
N ILE A 392 18.82 18.71 -1.12
CA ILE A 392 20.00 17.91 -1.40
C ILE A 392 21.11 18.38 -0.47
N VAL A 393 21.79 17.47 0.21
CA VAL A 393 22.83 17.81 1.18
C VAL A 393 24.16 17.10 0.87
N ASP A 394 25.25 17.72 1.31
CA ASP A 394 26.58 17.10 1.29
C ASP A 394 26.78 16.13 2.48
N GLU A 395 27.95 15.48 2.54
CA GLU A 395 28.32 14.56 3.64
C GLU A 395 28.36 15.22 5.03
N GLN A 396 28.41 16.54 5.10
CA GLN A 396 28.37 17.32 6.33
C GLN A 396 26.95 17.83 6.67
N GLY A 397 25.91 17.43 5.89
CA GLY A 397 24.52 17.83 6.07
C GLY A 397 24.20 19.26 5.64
N ARG A 398 25.10 19.93 4.89
CA ARG A 398 24.88 21.30 4.39
C ARG A 398 24.09 21.23 3.09
N THR A 399 23.05 22.06 2.97
CA THR A 399 22.26 22.14 1.73
C THR A 399 23.13 22.58 0.55
N LEU A 400 23.07 21.80 -0.53
CA LEU A 400 23.77 22.07 -1.77
C LEU A 400 22.92 22.99 -2.68
N PRO A 401 23.58 23.83 -3.51
CA PRO A 401 22.86 24.56 -4.54
C PRO A 401 22.30 23.61 -5.61
N PRO A 402 21.31 24.06 -6.40
CA PRO A 402 20.78 23.28 -7.51
C PRO A 402 21.87 22.71 -8.42
N GLU A 403 21.57 21.62 -9.11
CA GLU A 403 22.45 20.90 -10.05
C GLU A 403 23.70 20.26 -9.41
N LYS A 404 23.74 20.16 -8.08
CA LYS A 404 24.76 19.40 -7.35
C LYS A 404 24.16 18.12 -6.78
N ALA A 405 24.86 17.02 -7.01
CA ALA A 405 24.47 15.72 -6.47
C ALA A 405 24.86 15.61 -4.99
N GLY A 406 23.97 15.05 -4.19
CA GLY A 406 24.14 14.79 -2.77
C GLY A 406 23.04 13.89 -2.24
N GLU A 407 22.96 13.71 -0.91
CA GLU A 407 21.91 12.93 -0.30
C GLU A 407 20.56 13.67 -0.35
N ILE A 408 19.50 12.95 -0.74
CA ILE A 408 18.13 13.47 -0.69
C ILE A 408 17.66 13.46 0.76
N GLN A 409 17.21 14.61 1.26
CA GLN A 409 16.49 14.71 2.53
C GLN A 409 15.06 15.19 2.31
N VAL A 410 14.14 14.60 3.08
CA VAL A 410 12.69 14.87 2.98
C VAL A 410 12.15 15.31 4.33
N LYS A 411 11.32 16.36 4.31
CA LYS A 411 10.57 16.82 5.48
C LYS A 411 9.11 17.04 5.11
N GLY A 412 8.19 16.43 5.85
CA GLY A 412 6.77 16.56 5.59
C GLY A 412 5.93 15.75 6.58
N PRO A 413 4.61 15.99 6.61
CA PRO A 413 3.71 15.32 7.55
C PRO A 413 3.61 13.80 7.33
N GLN A 414 4.01 13.30 6.17
CA GLN A 414 4.03 11.88 5.83
C GLN A 414 5.28 11.14 6.33
N VAL A 415 6.29 11.83 6.85
CA VAL A 415 7.51 11.21 7.39
C VAL A 415 7.17 10.42 8.65
N MET A 416 7.66 9.18 8.74
CA MET A 416 7.43 8.25 9.84
C MET A 416 7.77 8.84 11.21
N LYS A 417 7.15 8.31 12.26
CA LYS A 417 7.49 8.65 13.66
C LYS A 417 8.90 8.16 14.07
N GLY A 418 9.42 7.14 13.39
CA GLY A 418 10.70 6.50 13.66
C GLY A 418 10.63 4.98 13.51
N TYR A 419 11.70 4.28 13.84
CA TYR A 419 11.73 2.81 13.83
C TYR A 419 11.32 2.24 15.18
N TYR A 420 10.43 1.25 15.17
CA TYR A 420 9.89 0.60 16.35
C TYR A 420 11.01 -0.04 17.19
N ASN A 421 11.06 0.31 18.49
CA ASN A 421 12.08 -0.16 19.44
C ASN A 421 13.54 0.06 18.98
N ARG A 422 13.78 1.09 18.14
CA ARG A 422 15.11 1.41 17.59
C ARG A 422 15.37 2.93 17.62
N PRO A 423 15.41 3.56 18.82
CA PRO A 423 15.63 5.02 18.92
C PRO A 423 16.96 5.45 18.31
N ASP A 424 18.03 4.65 18.49
CA ASP A 424 19.35 4.95 17.94
C ASP A 424 19.36 4.91 16.39
N GLU A 425 18.64 3.98 15.79
CA GLU A 425 18.49 3.92 14.34
C GLU A 425 17.62 5.06 13.82
N THR A 426 16.61 5.48 14.57
CA THR A 426 15.78 6.64 14.26
C THR A 426 16.61 7.92 14.25
N ALA A 427 17.42 8.13 15.28
CA ALA A 427 18.29 9.32 15.40
C ALA A 427 19.36 9.42 14.30
N LYS A 428 19.72 8.31 13.64
CA LYS A 428 20.63 8.32 12.50
C LYS A 428 19.98 8.85 11.22
N VAL A 429 18.66 8.72 11.08
CA VAL A 429 17.96 9.05 9.83
C VAL A 429 17.00 10.23 9.96
N ILE A 430 16.50 10.55 11.16
CA ILE A 430 15.65 11.72 11.39
C ILE A 430 16.39 12.71 12.28
N SER A 431 16.66 13.89 11.74
CA SER A 431 17.29 14.99 12.46
C SER A 431 16.33 15.62 13.49
N SER A 432 16.88 16.37 14.44
CA SER A 432 16.10 17.07 15.49
C SER A 432 15.11 18.10 14.95
N ASP A 433 15.35 18.62 13.76
CA ASP A 433 14.48 19.57 13.04
C ASP A 433 13.53 18.89 12.03
N GLY A 434 13.47 17.55 12.04
CA GLY A 434 12.48 16.74 11.34
C GLY A 434 12.81 16.37 9.89
N TRP A 435 14.06 16.51 9.45
CA TRP A 435 14.50 16.01 8.14
C TRP A 435 14.82 14.53 8.19
N LEU A 436 14.25 13.78 7.25
CA LEU A 436 14.57 12.37 7.01
C LEU A 436 15.70 12.28 5.97
N SER A 437 16.82 11.71 6.35
CA SER A 437 17.89 11.26 5.46
C SER A 437 17.48 9.97 4.78
N THR A 438 17.38 9.98 3.44
CA THR A 438 16.86 8.83 2.69
C THR A 438 17.92 7.76 2.43
N GLY A 439 19.19 8.13 2.44
CA GLY A 439 20.31 7.30 1.99
C GLY A 439 20.44 7.23 0.47
N ASP A 440 19.53 7.86 -0.27
CA ASP A 440 19.57 7.92 -1.74
C ASP A 440 20.27 9.19 -2.21
N VAL A 441 21.03 9.09 -3.29
CA VAL A 441 21.73 10.22 -3.93
C VAL A 441 20.87 10.76 -5.07
N GLY A 442 20.68 12.07 -5.08
CA GLY A 442 19.92 12.78 -6.11
C GLY A 442 20.47 14.17 -6.37
N MET A 443 19.77 14.88 -7.23
CA MET A 443 20.07 16.26 -7.63
C MET A 443 18.73 16.98 -7.86
N MET A 444 18.67 18.25 -7.50
CA MET A 444 17.52 19.10 -7.80
C MET A 444 17.90 20.12 -8.87
N GLU A 445 17.08 20.24 -9.90
CA GLU A 445 17.24 21.28 -10.92
C GLU A 445 16.79 22.66 -10.41
N ASN A 446 17.17 23.74 -11.10
CA ASN A 446 16.84 25.11 -10.69
C ASN A 446 15.35 25.40 -10.57
N ASP A 447 14.51 24.62 -11.20
CA ASP A 447 13.05 24.75 -11.18
C ASP A 447 12.34 23.70 -10.31
N GLY A 448 13.12 22.89 -9.57
CA GLY A 448 12.62 22.01 -8.52
C GLY A 448 12.31 20.58 -8.91
N PHE A 449 12.65 20.14 -10.16
CA PHE A 449 12.61 18.72 -10.53
C PHE A 449 13.79 17.95 -9.98
#